data_219f94012926bc1eba4419af1cf27651
#
_entry.id   219f94012926bc1eba4419af1cf27651
#
_cell.length_a   1.000
_cell.length_b   1.000
_cell.length_c   1.000
_cell.angle_alpha   90.00
_cell.angle_beta   90.00
_cell.angle_gamma   90.00
#
_symmetry.space_group_name_H-M   'P 1'
#
loop_
_entity.id
_entity.type
_entity.pdbx_description
1 polymer ?
#
loop_
_entity_poly.entity_id
_entity_poly.type
_entity_poly.pdbx_seq_one_letter_code
_entity_poly.pdbx_strand_id
1 'polypeptide(L)'
;MIENIYPCVDGGRYPVKRIAGEVVEVWADIFREGHDVLVAVLLWRSESAAQWQREPMQLHGNDRWHGRFAPPEPGAYLFAIEAWTDQFATWRKEFMLRKEAGQDLALPAREGHELLAELTPRERKARLVVEDYAKKFAAEGNPGILLDDVLAAAMEKTQTRPDLTLSAVVPVLAERKRARCGNWYEMVPRSQGTVEGKHGTFDDCITRVPEIAALGFDVLYLTPIHPVGRTNRKGKNNSLNAGPDDPGSFYSIGNEHGGHDAVEPRLGSLEDFRHLAKACADHKMEIALDFAVQCSLDHPWLKDHPEWFRFRPDGSIRFAENPPKKYEDIVNPDFNCADRIALWEELRKVVLFWIDQGVRIFRVDNPHTKPFAFWEWLMREVRKRHPDVIFLSEAFTRPKLMKALAKIGFSQSYTYFTWRTGKEELQVYLSEITGYPERDYFRPNFFVTTPDILPLQLQRGAPWMFKARVALAATLSSNYGIYNGFELLEHEPIPGREEYINSEKYEIKTRDWNKPGNIKDYIGRLNRIRHDNGALQQTANLQFLQVDNGNVIGFLKQSVIGDNAVACAISLAAGPQEFWLHFGDHQIGGETKKLVREIENLTTGERLLLEWGGVRLRIDPDFDPALLFRCIA
;
A
#
# COMPACT_ATOMS: atom_id res chain seq x y z
N MET A 1 -31.46 -7.20 -9.17
CA MET A 1 -30.19 -7.92 -8.91
C MET A 1 -29.09 -6.89 -8.69
N ILE A 2 -28.08 -7.23 -7.87
CA ILE A 2 -26.89 -6.36 -7.64
C ILE A 2 -25.67 -7.25 -7.89
N GLU A 3 -24.87 -6.91 -8.89
CA GLU A 3 -23.73 -7.71 -9.35
C GLU A 3 -22.49 -6.85 -9.61
N ASN A 4 -21.36 -7.48 -9.86
CA ASN A 4 -20.10 -6.82 -10.26
C ASN A 4 -19.71 -5.62 -9.38
N ILE A 5 -19.88 -5.79 -8.05
CA ILE A 5 -19.51 -4.76 -7.08
C ILE A 5 -18.00 -4.50 -7.13
N TYR A 6 -17.64 -3.25 -7.31
CA TYR A 6 -16.26 -2.76 -7.27
C TYR A 6 -16.18 -1.57 -6.29
N PRO A 7 -15.11 -1.49 -5.47
CA PRO A 7 -14.05 -2.46 -5.30
C PRO A 7 -14.49 -3.64 -4.39
N CYS A 8 -13.95 -4.83 -4.66
CA CYS A 8 -14.26 -6.03 -3.88
C CYS A 8 -13.11 -7.03 -3.99
N VAL A 9 -12.67 -7.60 -2.87
CA VAL A 9 -11.60 -8.60 -2.82
C VAL A 9 -12.19 -9.93 -2.38
N ASP A 10 -12.05 -10.96 -3.23
CA ASP A 10 -12.54 -12.33 -2.97
C ASP A 10 -13.98 -12.35 -2.41
N GLY A 11 -14.91 -11.67 -3.10
CA GLY A 11 -16.32 -11.63 -2.71
C GLY A 11 -16.60 -10.92 -1.37
N GLY A 12 -15.69 -10.04 -0.92
CA GLY A 12 -15.80 -9.34 0.36
C GLY A 12 -15.17 -10.08 1.55
N ARG A 13 -14.44 -11.19 1.32
CA ARG A 13 -13.73 -11.90 2.39
C ARG A 13 -12.59 -11.06 2.99
N TYR A 14 -11.92 -10.25 2.16
CA TYR A 14 -10.77 -9.44 2.57
C TYR A 14 -11.03 -7.95 2.33
N PRO A 15 -10.41 -7.07 3.15
CA PRO A 15 -10.64 -5.65 3.01
C PRO A 15 -9.97 -5.08 1.75
N VAL A 16 -10.70 -4.18 1.12
CA VAL A 16 -10.15 -3.26 0.12
C VAL A 16 -9.32 -2.21 0.83
N LYS A 17 -8.13 -1.91 0.35
CA LYS A 17 -7.25 -0.90 0.97
C LYS A 17 -7.43 0.47 0.33
N ARG A 18 -7.67 1.47 1.16
CA ARG A 18 -7.82 2.87 0.75
C ARG A 18 -7.02 3.78 1.69
N ILE A 19 -6.96 5.05 1.36
CA ILE A 19 -6.33 6.07 2.22
C ILE A 19 -7.45 6.90 2.86
N ALA A 20 -7.32 7.14 4.16
CA ALA A 20 -8.26 7.99 4.90
C ALA A 20 -8.28 9.41 4.32
N GLY A 21 -9.47 10.01 4.24
CA GLY A 21 -9.70 11.30 3.63
C GLY A 21 -9.84 11.28 2.11
N GLU A 22 -9.55 10.16 1.43
CA GLU A 22 -9.70 10.05 -0.02
C GLU A 22 -11.02 9.39 -0.40
N VAL A 23 -11.54 9.78 -1.56
CA VAL A 23 -12.79 9.24 -2.10
C VAL A 23 -12.63 7.78 -2.47
N VAL A 24 -13.56 6.97 -2.01
CA VAL A 24 -13.76 5.58 -2.44
C VAL A 24 -14.90 5.56 -3.44
N GLU A 25 -14.60 5.26 -4.68
CA GLU A 25 -15.62 5.06 -5.70
C GLU A 25 -16.15 3.64 -5.64
N VAL A 26 -17.47 3.51 -5.62
CA VAL A 26 -18.16 2.23 -5.59
C VAL A 26 -19.04 2.11 -6.85
N TRP A 27 -18.87 1.00 -7.54
CA TRP A 27 -19.59 0.68 -8.75
C TRP A 27 -20.30 -0.66 -8.60
N ALA A 28 -21.48 -0.79 -9.20
CA ALA A 28 -22.20 -2.06 -9.29
C ALA A 28 -23.09 -2.08 -10.53
N ASP A 29 -23.38 -3.27 -11.03
CA ASP A 29 -24.43 -3.48 -12.01
C ASP A 29 -25.72 -3.76 -11.25
N ILE A 30 -26.75 -2.90 -11.46
CA ILE A 30 -28.02 -2.98 -10.73
C ILE A 30 -29.14 -2.94 -11.75
N PHE A 31 -29.86 -4.03 -11.87
CA PHE A 31 -30.91 -4.21 -12.87
C PHE A 31 -31.99 -5.16 -12.40
N ARG A 32 -33.14 -5.12 -13.11
CA ARG A 32 -34.25 -6.06 -12.96
C ARG A 32 -34.94 -6.28 -14.31
N GLU A 33 -35.80 -7.26 -14.38
CA GLU A 33 -36.71 -7.45 -15.52
C GLU A 33 -37.74 -6.29 -15.59
N GLY A 34 -38.18 -5.96 -16.82
CA GLY A 34 -39.16 -4.91 -17.07
C GLY A 34 -38.51 -3.54 -17.34
N HIS A 35 -39.31 -2.48 -17.11
CA HIS A 35 -38.91 -1.09 -17.43
C HIS A 35 -39.01 -0.16 -16.22
N ASP A 36 -39.13 -0.72 -15.04
CA ASP A 36 -39.30 0.00 -13.78
C ASP A 36 -38.09 0.92 -13.50
N VAL A 37 -38.37 2.00 -12.81
CA VAL A 37 -37.33 2.89 -12.31
C VAL A 37 -36.73 2.32 -11.03
N LEU A 38 -35.43 2.15 -11.01
CA LEU A 38 -34.68 1.71 -9.83
C LEU A 38 -34.09 2.88 -9.06
N VAL A 39 -33.99 2.70 -7.76
CA VAL A 39 -33.19 3.53 -6.85
C VAL A 39 -32.12 2.68 -6.22
N ALA A 40 -30.90 3.20 -6.15
CA ALA A 40 -29.81 2.57 -5.45
C ALA A 40 -29.14 3.52 -4.46
N VAL A 41 -28.75 2.99 -3.31
CA VAL A 41 -28.11 3.73 -2.23
C VAL A 41 -26.90 2.97 -1.73
N LEU A 42 -25.77 3.65 -1.70
CA LEU A 42 -24.57 3.18 -1.06
C LEU A 42 -24.68 3.39 0.45
N LEU A 43 -24.53 2.32 1.20
CA LEU A 43 -24.43 2.31 2.65
C LEU A 43 -22.98 2.21 3.05
N TRP A 44 -22.53 3.02 4.00
CA TRP A 44 -21.20 2.89 4.55
C TRP A 44 -21.13 3.30 6.03
N ARG A 45 -20.16 2.75 6.77
CA ARG A 45 -19.93 3.08 8.17
C ARG A 45 -18.55 2.65 8.63
N SER A 46 -18.05 3.22 9.73
CA SER A 46 -16.98 2.57 10.50
C SER A 46 -17.48 1.20 10.98
N GLU A 47 -16.62 0.20 11.06
CA GLU A 47 -16.97 -1.13 11.57
C GLU A 47 -17.55 -1.06 12.98
N SER A 48 -17.04 -0.16 13.83
CA SER A 48 -17.50 0.06 15.20
C SER A 48 -18.80 0.86 15.33
N ALA A 49 -19.23 1.56 14.28
CA ALA A 49 -20.45 2.35 14.31
C ALA A 49 -21.69 1.47 14.16
N ALA A 50 -22.75 1.77 14.91
CA ALA A 50 -24.02 1.05 14.81
C ALA A 50 -24.85 1.45 13.59
N GLN A 51 -24.73 2.73 13.16
CA GLN A 51 -25.58 3.29 12.11
C GLN A 51 -24.85 3.41 10.78
N TRP A 52 -25.57 3.08 9.69
CA TRP A 52 -25.10 3.28 8.33
C TRP A 52 -25.35 4.72 7.88
N GLN A 53 -24.36 5.31 7.27
CA GLN A 53 -24.48 6.50 6.43
C GLN A 53 -25.00 6.08 5.06
N ARG A 54 -25.70 6.98 4.37
CA ARG A 54 -26.42 6.69 3.13
C ARG A 54 -26.08 7.73 2.08
N GLU A 55 -25.56 7.29 0.94
CA GLU A 55 -25.23 8.14 -0.21
C GLU A 55 -25.99 7.65 -1.43
N PRO A 56 -26.67 8.54 -2.18
CA PRO A 56 -27.36 8.14 -3.39
C PRO A 56 -26.35 7.63 -4.43
N MET A 57 -26.72 6.56 -5.14
CA MET A 57 -25.99 6.10 -6.32
C MET A 57 -26.62 6.67 -7.59
N GLN A 58 -25.82 6.91 -8.60
CA GLN A 58 -26.21 7.44 -9.89
C GLN A 58 -26.06 6.37 -10.98
N LEU A 59 -27.06 6.28 -11.87
CA LEU A 59 -26.96 5.47 -13.07
C LEU A 59 -26.02 6.12 -14.07
N HIS A 60 -24.94 5.44 -14.43
CA HIS A 60 -23.98 5.93 -15.42
C HIS A 60 -24.32 5.53 -16.86
N GLY A 61 -25.04 4.44 -17.02
CA GLY A 61 -25.46 3.86 -18.30
C GLY A 61 -25.28 2.36 -18.32
N ASN A 62 -26.06 1.64 -19.15
CA ASN A 62 -26.02 0.20 -19.27
C ASN A 62 -26.07 -0.52 -17.89
N ASP A 63 -27.02 -0.11 -17.06
CA ASP A 63 -27.25 -0.65 -15.70
C ASP A 63 -26.05 -0.52 -14.75
N ARG A 64 -25.01 0.20 -15.13
CA ARG A 64 -23.86 0.49 -14.28
C ARG A 64 -24.14 1.70 -13.39
N TRP A 65 -24.07 1.48 -12.08
CA TRP A 65 -24.33 2.49 -11.05
C TRP A 65 -23.05 2.87 -10.31
N HIS A 66 -22.99 4.14 -9.91
CA HIS A 66 -21.86 4.73 -9.23
C HIS A 66 -22.27 5.45 -7.96
N GLY A 67 -21.57 5.21 -6.87
CA GLY A 67 -21.66 5.94 -5.61
C GLY A 67 -20.27 6.19 -5.04
N ARG A 68 -20.16 7.08 -4.07
CA ARG A 68 -18.87 7.42 -3.46
C ARG A 68 -19.01 7.79 -2.00
N PHE A 69 -17.97 7.49 -1.23
CA PHE A 69 -17.83 7.92 0.16
C PHE A 69 -16.35 8.18 0.48
N ALA A 70 -16.05 8.83 1.61
CA ALA A 70 -14.68 9.08 2.05
C ALA A 70 -14.54 8.72 3.54
N PRO A 71 -13.79 7.68 3.89
CA PRO A 71 -13.47 7.39 5.28
C PRO A 71 -12.67 8.55 5.89
N PRO A 72 -13.13 9.22 6.95
CA PRO A 72 -12.45 10.43 7.45
C PRO A 72 -11.11 10.16 8.12
N GLU A 73 -10.95 9.00 8.75
CA GLU A 73 -9.79 8.63 9.56
C GLU A 73 -9.32 7.21 9.26
N PRO A 74 -8.07 6.85 9.60
CA PRO A 74 -7.62 5.47 9.53
C PRO A 74 -8.48 4.54 10.38
N GLY A 75 -8.81 3.35 9.84
CA GLY A 75 -9.65 2.38 10.53
C GLY A 75 -10.29 1.37 9.60
N ALA A 76 -11.08 0.49 10.19
CA ALA A 76 -11.89 -0.49 9.48
C ALA A 76 -13.28 0.10 9.18
N TYR A 77 -13.71 -0.02 7.93
CA TYR A 77 -15.00 0.44 7.43
C TYR A 77 -15.70 -0.68 6.68
N LEU A 78 -17.00 -0.51 6.52
CA LEU A 78 -17.86 -1.43 5.79
C LEU A 78 -18.68 -0.62 4.79
N PHE A 79 -18.94 -1.18 3.61
CA PHE A 79 -19.98 -0.67 2.72
C PHE A 79 -20.86 -1.78 2.18
N ALA A 80 -22.06 -1.43 1.75
CA ALA A 80 -23.02 -2.29 1.07
C ALA A 80 -23.89 -1.43 0.15
N ILE A 81 -24.69 -2.06 -0.71
CA ILE A 81 -25.59 -1.38 -1.63
C ILE A 81 -27.00 -1.87 -1.37
N GLU A 82 -27.94 -0.94 -1.19
CA GLU A 82 -29.36 -1.18 -1.25
C GLU A 82 -29.92 -0.74 -2.60
N ALA A 83 -30.81 -1.54 -3.17
CA ALA A 83 -31.56 -1.16 -4.36
C ALA A 83 -33.01 -1.64 -4.27
N TRP A 84 -33.93 -0.85 -4.82
CA TRP A 84 -35.37 -1.17 -4.86
C TRP A 84 -36.03 -0.48 -6.05
N THR A 85 -37.30 -0.87 -6.31
CA THR A 85 -38.12 -0.23 -7.33
C THR A 85 -38.78 1.03 -6.77
N ASP A 86 -38.68 2.14 -7.49
CA ASP A 86 -39.45 3.35 -7.24
C ASP A 86 -40.76 3.28 -8.02
N GLN A 87 -41.84 2.89 -7.32
CA GLN A 87 -43.16 2.71 -7.93
C GLN A 87 -43.74 4.04 -8.44
N PHE A 88 -43.57 5.13 -7.68
CA PHE A 88 -44.06 6.43 -8.12
C PHE A 88 -43.30 6.98 -9.31
N ALA A 89 -41.99 6.88 -9.29
CA ALA A 89 -41.15 7.30 -10.43
C ALA A 89 -41.42 6.43 -11.68
N THR A 90 -41.66 5.14 -11.50
CA THR A 90 -42.06 4.22 -12.58
C THR A 90 -43.38 4.68 -13.21
N TRP A 91 -44.41 4.86 -12.39
CA TRP A 91 -45.70 5.38 -12.84
C TRP A 91 -45.54 6.74 -13.56
N ARG A 92 -44.81 7.67 -12.96
CA ARG A 92 -44.57 9.02 -13.53
C ARG A 92 -43.91 8.96 -14.91
N LYS A 93 -42.89 8.14 -15.08
CA LYS A 93 -42.22 7.89 -16.36
C LYS A 93 -43.19 7.35 -17.41
N GLU A 94 -43.95 6.33 -17.09
CA GLU A 94 -44.97 5.76 -18.00
C GLU A 94 -46.07 6.75 -18.33
N PHE A 95 -46.52 7.51 -17.34
CA PHE A 95 -47.56 8.52 -17.52
C PHE A 95 -47.07 9.63 -18.50
N MET A 96 -45.84 10.05 -18.39
CA MET A 96 -45.24 11.04 -19.31
C MET A 96 -45.19 10.49 -20.75
N LEU A 97 -44.75 9.24 -20.92
CA LEU A 97 -44.68 8.60 -22.24
C LEU A 97 -46.06 8.48 -22.90
N ARG A 98 -47.09 8.10 -22.11
CA ARG A 98 -48.47 8.05 -22.60
C ARG A 98 -48.99 9.44 -22.98
N LYS A 99 -48.66 10.45 -22.20
CA LYS A 99 -49.01 11.87 -22.50
C LYS A 99 -48.38 12.34 -23.83
N GLU A 100 -47.10 12.07 -24.02
CA GLU A 100 -46.39 12.40 -25.25
C GLU A 100 -46.95 11.66 -26.47
N ALA A 101 -47.41 10.43 -26.28
CA ALA A 101 -48.09 9.62 -27.30
C ALA A 101 -49.52 10.01 -27.56
N GLY A 102 -50.11 11.01 -26.85
CA GLY A 102 -51.50 11.46 -27.02
C GLY A 102 -52.55 10.44 -26.59
N GLN A 103 -52.20 9.52 -25.68
CA GLN A 103 -53.10 8.50 -25.16
C GLN A 103 -54.09 9.08 -24.13
N ASP A 104 -55.15 8.33 -23.84
CA ASP A 104 -56.08 8.67 -22.74
C ASP A 104 -55.33 8.55 -21.38
N LEU A 105 -55.39 9.63 -20.60
CA LEU A 105 -54.71 9.74 -19.31
C LEU A 105 -55.65 9.61 -18.10
N ALA A 106 -56.94 9.42 -18.30
CA ALA A 106 -57.92 9.43 -17.21
C ALA A 106 -57.68 8.29 -16.22
N LEU A 107 -57.52 7.05 -16.71
CA LEU A 107 -57.20 5.89 -15.85
C LEU A 107 -55.82 5.97 -15.26
N PRO A 108 -54.73 6.22 -16.04
CA PRO A 108 -53.39 6.39 -15.49
C PRO A 108 -53.29 7.48 -14.42
N ALA A 109 -54.04 8.59 -14.54
CA ALA A 109 -54.02 9.63 -13.50
C ALA A 109 -54.69 9.15 -12.18
N ARG A 110 -55.71 8.33 -12.27
CA ARG A 110 -56.34 7.74 -11.07
C ARG A 110 -55.40 6.74 -10.39
N GLU A 111 -54.69 5.90 -11.16
CA GLU A 111 -53.63 5.01 -10.65
C GLU A 111 -52.56 5.80 -9.90
N GLY A 112 -52.08 6.89 -10.45
CA GLY A 112 -51.12 7.77 -9.79
C GLY A 112 -51.62 8.41 -8.50
N HIS A 113 -52.89 8.79 -8.46
CA HIS A 113 -53.51 9.32 -7.25
C HIS A 113 -53.65 8.24 -6.15
N GLU A 114 -53.95 7.02 -6.50
CA GLU A 114 -53.99 5.88 -5.55
C GLU A 114 -52.61 5.61 -4.95
N LEU A 115 -51.57 5.68 -5.75
CA LEU A 115 -50.18 5.54 -5.26
C LEU A 115 -49.80 6.58 -4.20
N LEU A 116 -50.34 7.80 -4.24
CA LEU A 116 -50.08 8.81 -3.20
C LEU A 116 -50.58 8.36 -1.82
N ALA A 117 -51.68 7.61 -1.75
CA ALA A 117 -52.19 7.06 -0.51
C ALA A 117 -51.39 5.84 -0.04
N GLU A 118 -51.01 4.95 -0.97
CA GLU A 118 -50.26 3.72 -0.67
C GLU A 118 -48.83 4.01 -0.23
N LEU A 119 -48.16 4.98 -0.86
CA LEU A 119 -46.75 5.28 -0.68
C LEU A 119 -46.51 6.49 0.23
N THR A 120 -47.41 6.88 1.09
CA THR A 120 -47.33 8.07 1.94
C THR A 120 -46.02 8.12 2.73
N PRO A 121 -45.22 9.21 2.62
CA PRO A 121 -43.99 9.38 3.37
C PRO A 121 -44.19 9.44 4.88
N ARG A 122 -43.27 8.89 5.65
CA ARG A 122 -43.26 9.03 7.13
C ARG A 122 -42.84 10.41 7.60
N GLU A 123 -41.97 11.10 6.85
CA GLU A 123 -41.55 12.44 7.16
C GLU A 123 -42.75 13.41 7.07
N ARG A 124 -43.05 14.12 8.18
CA ARG A 124 -44.22 14.99 8.30
C ARG A 124 -44.33 16.02 7.18
N LYS A 125 -43.21 16.68 6.83
CA LYS A 125 -43.22 17.72 5.78
C LYS A 125 -43.56 17.12 4.42
N ALA A 126 -42.89 16.04 4.03
CA ALA A 126 -43.16 15.35 2.77
C ALA A 126 -44.58 14.83 2.71
N ARG A 127 -45.09 14.23 3.81
CA ARG A 127 -46.48 13.74 3.90
C ARG A 127 -47.48 14.86 3.70
N LEU A 128 -47.33 16.02 4.32
CA LEU A 128 -48.23 17.16 4.14
C LEU A 128 -48.25 17.65 2.68
N VAL A 129 -47.13 17.61 1.99
CA VAL A 129 -47.05 17.93 0.54
C VAL A 129 -47.87 16.90 -0.24
N VAL A 130 -47.67 15.60 -0.01
CA VAL A 130 -48.41 14.54 -0.72
C VAL A 130 -49.90 14.65 -0.47
N GLU A 131 -50.36 14.88 0.78
CA GLU A 131 -51.76 15.07 1.15
C GLU A 131 -52.39 16.32 0.45
N ASP A 132 -51.64 17.40 0.33
CA ASP A 132 -52.10 18.61 -0.35
C ASP A 132 -52.29 18.37 -1.87
N TYR A 133 -51.32 17.71 -2.51
CA TYR A 133 -51.41 17.37 -3.93
C TYR A 133 -52.52 16.34 -4.21
N ALA A 134 -52.72 15.39 -3.34
CA ALA A 134 -53.84 14.44 -3.45
C ALA A 134 -55.19 15.13 -3.38
N LYS A 135 -55.39 16.09 -2.44
CA LYS A 135 -56.58 16.94 -2.35
C LYS A 135 -56.78 17.81 -3.57
N LYS A 136 -55.75 18.48 -4.08
CA LYS A 136 -55.79 19.30 -5.30
C LYS A 136 -56.25 18.46 -6.51
N PHE A 137 -55.64 17.29 -6.69
CA PHE A 137 -56.02 16.41 -7.79
C PHE A 137 -57.47 15.94 -7.67
N ALA A 138 -57.93 15.56 -6.47
CA ALA A 138 -59.33 15.16 -6.23
C ALA A 138 -60.34 16.27 -6.51
N ALA A 139 -59.96 17.53 -6.27
CA ALA A 139 -60.82 18.72 -6.53
C ALA A 139 -60.82 19.14 -8.00
N GLU A 140 -59.69 19.09 -8.68
CA GLU A 140 -59.53 19.68 -10.01
C GLU A 140 -59.53 18.65 -11.15
N GLY A 141 -59.23 17.39 -10.86
CA GLY A 141 -59.10 16.31 -11.86
C GLY A 141 -58.01 16.55 -12.90
N ASN A 142 -57.07 17.49 -12.64
CA ASN A 142 -56.01 17.85 -13.58
C ASN A 142 -54.80 16.95 -13.42
N PRO A 143 -54.50 16.06 -14.38
CA PRO A 143 -53.35 15.14 -14.29
C PRO A 143 -52.01 15.84 -14.18
N GLY A 144 -51.89 17.09 -14.63
CA GLY A 144 -50.62 17.87 -14.53
C GLY A 144 -50.16 18.11 -13.10
N ILE A 145 -51.10 18.09 -12.12
CA ILE A 145 -50.81 18.23 -10.69
C ILE A 145 -49.93 17.09 -10.19
N LEU A 146 -50.12 15.87 -10.68
CA LEU A 146 -49.37 14.69 -10.29
C LEU A 146 -47.95 14.62 -10.89
N LEU A 147 -47.68 15.48 -11.88
CA LEU A 147 -46.36 15.57 -12.51
C LEU A 147 -45.46 16.64 -11.89
N ASP A 148 -45.94 17.35 -10.88
CA ASP A 148 -45.17 18.42 -10.23
C ASP A 148 -43.89 17.88 -9.57
N ASP A 149 -42.76 18.57 -9.74
CA ASP A 149 -41.47 18.16 -9.20
C ASP A 149 -41.43 18.24 -7.66
N VAL A 150 -42.23 19.15 -7.06
CA VAL A 150 -42.35 19.24 -5.59
C VAL A 150 -43.00 17.96 -5.03
N LEU A 151 -44.03 17.44 -5.72
CA LEU A 151 -44.63 16.19 -5.37
C LEU A 151 -43.66 15.01 -5.54
N ALA A 152 -42.94 14.97 -6.66
CA ALA A 152 -41.93 13.95 -6.93
C ALA A 152 -40.87 13.88 -5.82
N ALA A 153 -40.30 15.03 -5.45
CA ALA A 153 -39.31 15.13 -4.36
C ALA A 153 -39.90 14.72 -2.98
N ALA A 154 -41.21 14.94 -2.74
CA ALA A 154 -41.85 14.45 -1.53
C ALA A 154 -42.03 12.93 -1.55
N MET A 155 -42.37 12.34 -2.72
CA MET A 155 -42.53 10.91 -2.89
C MET A 155 -41.24 10.12 -2.78
N GLU A 156 -40.07 10.69 -3.10
CA GLU A 156 -38.75 10.09 -2.84
C GLU A 156 -38.53 9.80 -1.34
N LYS A 157 -39.27 10.47 -0.44
CA LYS A 157 -39.17 10.27 1.03
C LYS A 157 -40.07 9.09 1.52
N THR A 158 -40.67 8.35 0.63
CA THR A 158 -41.43 7.16 1.02
C THR A 158 -40.54 6.12 1.70
N GLN A 159 -41.12 5.39 2.65
CA GLN A 159 -40.45 4.24 3.29
C GLN A 159 -40.82 2.91 2.64
N THR A 160 -41.80 2.91 1.75
CA THR A 160 -42.17 1.74 0.99
C THR A 160 -41.12 1.45 -0.06
N ARG A 161 -40.45 0.31 0.09
CA ARG A 161 -39.36 -0.12 -0.79
C ARG A 161 -39.64 -1.56 -1.24
N PRO A 162 -40.50 -1.74 -2.25
CA PRO A 162 -40.76 -3.06 -2.78
C PRO A 162 -39.45 -3.62 -3.38
N ASP A 163 -39.30 -4.93 -3.29
CA ASP A 163 -38.14 -5.64 -3.85
C ASP A 163 -36.79 -5.19 -3.27
N LEU A 164 -36.79 -4.60 -2.06
CA LEU A 164 -35.53 -4.17 -1.43
C LEU A 164 -34.51 -5.30 -1.42
N THR A 165 -33.42 -5.05 -2.14
CA THR A 165 -32.29 -5.98 -2.24
C THR A 165 -31.09 -5.35 -1.58
N LEU A 166 -30.38 -6.12 -0.76
CA LEU A 166 -29.14 -5.73 -0.10
C LEU A 166 -28.00 -6.58 -0.66
N SER A 167 -26.91 -5.93 -1.02
CA SER A 167 -25.68 -6.62 -1.44
C SER A 167 -24.96 -7.29 -0.27
N ALA A 168 -23.94 -8.10 -0.60
CA ALA A 168 -22.95 -8.49 0.39
C ALA A 168 -22.26 -7.24 0.98
N VAL A 169 -21.84 -7.32 2.25
CA VAL A 169 -21.07 -6.27 2.92
C VAL A 169 -19.61 -6.43 2.53
N VAL A 170 -18.98 -5.34 2.09
CA VAL A 170 -17.58 -5.31 1.68
C VAL A 170 -16.77 -4.55 2.72
N PRO A 171 -15.71 -5.15 3.29
CA PRO A 171 -14.83 -4.48 4.23
C PRO A 171 -13.83 -3.58 3.51
N VAL A 172 -13.51 -2.45 4.15
CA VAL A 172 -12.51 -1.47 3.69
C VAL A 172 -11.54 -1.16 4.82
N LEU A 173 -10.26 -1.27 4.55
CA LEU A 173 -9.20 -0.81 5.45
C LEU A 173 -8.72 0.56 4.96
N ALA A 174 -9.13 1.61 5.66
CA ALA A 174 -8.62 2.95 5.44
C ALA A 174 -7.32 3.13 6.23
N GLU A 175 -6.24 3.47 5.56
CA GLU A 175 -4.92 3.64 6.17
C GLU A 175 -4.43 5.07 5.98
N ARG A 176 -3.44 5.49 6.79
CA ARG A 176 -2.81 6.79 6.62
C ARG A 176 -1.96 6.87 5.34
N LYS A 177 -1.70 8.07 4.82
CA LYS A 177 -0.97 8.31 3.56
C LYS A 177 0.38 7.57 3.48
N ARG A 178 1.10 7.45 4.60
CA ARG A 178 2.39 6.76 4.68
C ARG A 178 2.31 5.26 4.30
N ALA A 179 1.17 4.61 4.47
CA ALA A 179 0.96 3.24 4.01
C ALA A 179 1.05 3.10 2.48
N ARG A 180 0.69 4.17 1.74
CA ARG A 180 0.76 4.19 0.28
C ARG A 180 2.07 4.74 -0.26
N CYS A 181 2.67 5.75 0.37
CA CYS A 181 3.81 6.46 -0.16
C CYS A 181 4.87 6.72 0.91
N GLY A 182 6.11 6.33 0.62
CA GLY A 182 7.26 6.59 1.46
C GLY A 182 8.58 6.20 0.82
N ASN A 183 9.62 6.96 1.16
CA ASN A 183 11.01 6.71 0.79
C ASN A 183 11.70 6.11 2.03
N TRP A 184 12.20 4.88 1.92
CA TRP A 184 12.73 4.12 3.04
C TRP A 184 14.25 4.04 2.99
N TYR A 185 14.89 4.26 4.13
CA TYR A 185 16.30 4.03 4.32
C TYR A 185 16.50 2.93 5.37
N GLU A 186 16.99 1.77 4.94
CA GLU A 186 17.29 0.65 5.83
C GLU A 186 18.68 0.83 6.42
N MET A 187 18.76 0.83 7.75
CA MET A 187 19.98 1.07 8.52
C MET A 187 20.29 -0.12 9.43
N VAL A 188 21.56 -0.51 9.47
CA VAL A 188 22.10 -1.41 10.49
C VAL A 188 22.73 -0.57 11.60
N PRO A 189 22.08 -0.43 12.77
CA PRO A 189 22.50 0.51 13.82
C PRO A 189 23.92 0.27 14.31
N ARG A 190 24.32 -0.99 14.50
CA ARG A 190 25.64 -1.35 15.02
C ARG A 190 26.82 -0.97 14.12
N SER A 191 26.55 -0.63 12.84
CA SER A 191 27.57 -0.21 11.86
C SER A 191 27.57 1.29 11.59
N GLN A 192 26.90 2.11 12.43
CA GLN A 192 26.88 3.55 12.26
C GLN A 192 28.04 4.29 12.95
N GLY A 193 28.82 3.56 13.78
CA GLY A 193 30.01 4.12 14.42
C GLY A 193 31.13 4.46 13.43
N THR A 194 32.05 5.35 13.86
CA THR A 194 33.17 5.85 13.05
C THR A 194 34.50 5.13 13.33
N VAL A 195 34.53 4.28 14.35
CA VAL A 195 35.73 3.54 14.76
C VAL A 195 35.65 2.12 14.24
N GLU A 196 36.64 1.70 13.48
CA GLU A 196 36.71 0.38 12.87
C GLU A 196 36.59 -0.74 13.91
N GLY A 197 35.71 -1.71 13.62
CA GLY A 197 35.44 -2.87 14.48
C GLY A 197 34.68 -2.57 15.77
N LYS A 198 34.41 -1.30 16.09
CA LYS A 198 33.65 -0.92 17.27
C LYS A 198 32.15 -0.91 16.97
N HIS A 199 31.37 -1.49 17.88
CA HIS A 199 29.91 -1.49 17.80
C HIS A 199 29.36 -0.06 17.85
N GLY A 200 28.54 0.33 16.89
CA GLY A 200 27.83 1.61 16.87
C GLY A 200 26.74 1.68 17.93
N THR A 201 26.28 2.88 18.20
CA THR A 201 25.27 3.23 19.21
C THR A 201 24.08 3.95 18.57
N PHE A 202 22.99 4.16 19.36
CA PHE A 202 21.89 5.02 18.90
C PHE A 202 22.33 6.46 18.72
N ASP A 203 23.32 6.95 19.49
CA ASP A 203 23.88 8.29 19.27
C ASP A 203 24.59 8.40 17.92
N ASP A 204 25.29 7.34 17.52
CA ASP A 204 25.87 7.26 16.17
C ASP A 204 24.77 7.31 15.09
N CYS A 205 23.67 6.62 15.30
CA CYS A 205 22.50 6.68 14.40
C CYS A 205 21.91 8.11 14.35
N ILE A 206 21.75 8.78 15.49
CA ILE A 206 21.25 10.16 15.56
C ILE A 206 22.09 11.10 14.71
N THR A 207 23.42 10.95 14.70
CA THR A 207 24.29 11.80 13.89
C THR A 207 24.03 11.68 12.39
N ARG A 208 23.46 10.55 11.94
CA ARG A 208 23.13 10.27 10.53
C ARG A 208 21.75 10.80 10.11
N VAL A 209 20.83 10.98 11.06
CA VAL A 209 19.43 11.37 10.77
C VAL A 209 19.33 12.65 9.93
N PRO A 210 20.07 13.75 10.23
CA PRO A 210 19.96 14.98 9.43
C PRO A 210 20.32 14.80 7.95
N GLU A 211 21.37 14.02 7.66
CA GLU A 211 21.78 13.74 6.28
C GLU A 211 20.73 12.90 5.55
N ILE A 212 20.26 11.83 6.17
CA ILE A 212 19.25 10.93 5.60
C ILE A 212 17.94 11.69 5.32
N ALA A 213 17.52 12.55 6.23
CA ALA A 213 16.37 13.44 6.05
C ALA A 213 16.58 14.43 4.90
N ALA A 214 17.78 15.03 4.79
CA ALA A 214 18.11 15.96 3.71
C ALA A 214 18.12 15.29 2.33
N LEU A 215 18.40 13.99 2.27
CA LEU A 215 18.23 13.17 1.07
C LEU A 215 16.76 12.89 0.74
N GLY A 216 15.80 13.29 1.58
CA GLY A 216 14.37 13.14 1.36
C GLY A 216 13.82 11.75 1.67
N PHE A 217 14.43 11.03 2.59
CA PHE A 217 13.85 9.81 3.11
C PHE A 217 12.79 10.13 4.18
N ASP A 218 11.73 9.33 4.20
CA ASP A 218 10.58 9.49 5.08
C ASP A 218 10.59 8.50 6.25
N VAL A 219 11.23 7.34 6.04
CA VAL A 219 11.24 6.23 6.99
C VAL A 219 12.66 5.75 7.20
N LEU A 220 13.09 5.76 8.47
CA LEU A 220 14.31 5.10 8.91
C LEU A 220 13.94 3.70 9.39
N TYR A 221 14.25 2.68 8.58
CA TYR A 221 14.03 1.30 8.95
C TYR A 221 15.28 0.72 9.62
N LEU A 222 15.13 0.28 10.87
CA LEU A 222 16.17 -0.33 11.68
C LEU A 222 16.06 -1.86 11.62
N THR A 223 17.14 -2.53 11.24
CA THR A 223 17.27 -3.98 11.47
C THR A 223 17.14 -4.29 12.97
N PRO A 224 16.94 -5.57 13.38
CA PRO A 224 16.69 -5.87 14.80
C PRO A 224 17.69 -5.22 15.76
N ILE A 225 17.17 -4.56 16.78
CA ILE A 225 17.92 -3.80 17.80
C ILE A 225 17.97 -4.52 19.15
N HIS A 226 17.54 -5.78 19.16
CA HIS A 226 17.39 -6.59 20.37
C HIS A 226 18.70 -7.24 20.79
N PRO A 227 18.82 -7.70 22.06
CA PRO A 227 19.98 -8.47 22.51
C PRO A 227 20.24 -9.67 21.60
N VAL A 228 21.51 -9.91 21.27
CA VAL A 228 21.93 -10.98 20.36
C VAL A 228 22.39 -12.20 21.13
N GLY A 229 21.90 -13.39 20.76
CA GLY A 229 22.27 -14.66 21.38
C GLY A 229 23.76 -14.99 21.29
N ARG A 230 24.22 -15.88 22.19
CA ARG A 230 25.62 -16.33 22.28
C ARG A 230 25.81 -17.78 21.83
N THR A 231 24.84 -18.63 22.16
CA THR A 231 24.87 -20.05 21.81
C THR A 231 24.79 -20.22 20.30
N ASN A 232 25.73 -20.97 19.72
CA ASN A 232 25.87 -21.19 18.28
C ASN A 232 25.99 -19.87 17.45
N ARG A 233 26.51 -18.81 18.07
CA ARG A 233 26.70 -17.52 17.41
C ARG A 233 27.43 -17.68 16.08
N LYS A 234 26.94 -17.00 15.07
CA LYS A 234 27.57 -16.98 13.75
C LYS A 234 28.75 -15.99 13.71
N GLY A 235 29.86 -16.44 13.13
CA GLY A 235 31.01 -15.60 12.82
C GLY A 235 30.91 -14.98 11.43
N LYS A 236 32.00 -14.35 10.99
CA LYS A 236 32.13 -13.68 9.69
C LYS A 236 31.65 -14.56 8.54
N ASN A 237 30.93 -13.94 7.60
CA ASN A 237 30.37 -14.62 6.42
C ASN A 237 29.54 -15.87 6.76
N ASN A 238 28.78 -15.83 7.87
CA ASN A 238 27.93 -16.94 8.35
C ASN A 238 28.72 -18.19 8.79
N SER A 239 29.96 -18.02 9.23
CA SER A 239 30.76 -19.12 9.78
C SER A 239 30.08 -19.73 11.02
N LEU A 240 30.22 -21.04 11.18
CA LEU A 240 29.77 -21.74 12.40
C LEU A 240 30.67 -21.49 13.63
N ASN A 241 31.88 -20.97 13.41
CA ASN A 241 32.86 -20.64 14.42
C ASN A 241 32.96 -19.14 14.58
N ALA A 242 32.29 -18.58 15.58
CA ALA A 242 32.44 -17.18 15.94
C ALA A 242 33.70 -16.94 16.75
N GLY A 243 34.43 -15.87 16.42
CA GLY A 243 35.45 -15.33 17.29
C GLY A 243 34.86 -14.63 18.51
N PRO A 244 35.68 -14.32 19.54
CA PRO A 244 35.18 -13.69 20.77
C PRO A 244 34.53 -12.29 20.51
N ASP A 245 34.98 -11.59 19.49
CA ASP A 245 34.55 -10.23 19.13
C ASP A 245 33.47 -10.22 18.02
N ASP A 246 33.11 -11.37 17.45
CA ASP A 246 32.10 -11.44 16.41
C ASP A 246 30.72 -11.05 16.96
N PRO A 247 30.00 -10.11 16.34
CA PRO A 247 28.73 -9.61 16.86
C PRO A 247 27.59 -10.63 16.74
N GLY A 248 27.72 -11.66 15.91
CA GLY A 248 26.65 -12.59 15.56
C GLY A 248 25.58 -11.99 14.64
N SER A 249 24.60 -12.79 14.31
CA SER A 249 23.42 -12.32 13.55
C SER A 249 22.48 -11.53 14.46
N PHE A 250 22.08 -10.32 14.08
CA PHE A 250 21.06 -9.56 14.81
C PHE A 250 19.66 -10.20 14.73
N TYR A 251 19.47 -11.20 13.88
CA TYR A 251 18.25 -12.01 13.85
C TYR A 251 18.25 -13.16 14.88
N SER A 252 19.37 -13.39 15.56
CA SER A 252 19.45 -14.32 16.69
C SER A 252 19.07 -13.59 17.97
N ILE A 253 17.76 -13.33 18.16
CA ILE A 253 17.21 -12.41 19.16
C ILE A 253 17.14 -13.08 20.53
N GLY A 254 17.66 -12.39 21.55
CA GLY A 254 17.51 -12.69 22.97
C GLY A 254 18.78 -13.25 23.61
N ASN A 255 19.06 -12.79 24.83
CA ASN A 255 20.08 -13.31 25.75
C ASN A 255 19.70 -12.92 27.19
N GLU A 256 20.67 -12.96 28.13
CA GLU A 256 20.45 -12.59 29.52
C GLU A 256 19.99 -11.16 29.76
N HIS A 257 20.09 -10.27 28.76
CA HIS A 257 19.63 -8.87 28.83
C HIS A 257 18.19 -8.68 28.35
N GLY A 258 17.53 -9.73 27.87
CA GLY A 258 16.14 -9.69 27.44
C GLY A 258 15.89 -10.28 26.05
N GLY A 259 14.67 -10.11 25.58
CA GLY A 259 14.18 -10.63 24.30
C GLY A 259 13.74 -9.52 23.33
N HIS A 260 12.58 -9.73 22.71
CA HIS A 260 12.01 -8.85 21.68
C HIS A 260 11.53 -7.48 22.20
N ASP A 261 11.40 -7.30 23.49
CA ASP A 261 11.02 -6.06 24.18
C ASP A 261 12.21 -5.35 24.83
N ALA A 262 13.44 -5.80 24.55
CA ALA A 262 14.68 -5.23 25.08
C ALA A 262 15.57 -4.69 23.95
N VAL A 263 16.47 -3.79 24.34
CA VAL A 263 17.49 -3.20 23.46
C VAL A 263 18.82 -3.88 23.69
N GLU A 264 19.59 -4.14 22.64
CA GLU A 264 21.00 -4.59 22.74
C GLU A 264 21.81 -3.54 23.53
N PRO A 265 22.40 -3.90 24.69
CA PRO A 265 23.07 -2.92 25.55
C PRO A 265 24.20 -2.13 24.89
N ARG A 266 24.85 -2.71 23.88
CA ARG A 266 25.91 -2.04 23.12
C ARG A 266 25.39 -0.92 22.21
N LEU A 267 24.08 -0.94 21.84
CA LEU A 267 23.43 0.16 21.13
C LEU A 267 23.10 1.32 22.07
N GLY A 268 22.88 1.05 23.36
CA GLY A 268 22.44 2.00 24.35
C GLY A 268 21.26 1.47 25.18
N SER A 269 20.56 2.37 25.82
CA SER A 269 19.36 2.11 26.61
C SER A 269 18.07 2.31 25.81
N LEU A 270 16.94 1.96 26.41
CA LEU A 270 15.61 2.26 25.85
C LEU A 270 15.38 3.78 25.75
N GLU A 271 15.97 4.57 26.64
CA GLU A 271 15.88 6.05 26.57
C GLU A 271 16.66 6.59 25.36
N ASP A 272 17.83 6.02 25.05
CA ASP A 272 18.61 6.40 23.87
C ASP A 272 17.85 6.04 22.57
N PHE A 273 17.10 4.92 22.57
CA PHE A 273 16.18 4.62 21.47
C PHE A 273 15.08 5.68 21.32
N ARG A 274 14.49 6.15 22.43
CA ARG A 274 13.49 7.24 22.41
C ARG A 274 14.09 8.55 21.88
N HIS A 275 15.35 8.85 22.22
CA HIS A 275 16.07 9.99 21.66
C HIS A 275 16.24 9.86 20.15
N LEU A 276 16.59 8.67 19.64
CA LEU A 276 16.64 8.41 18.19
C LEU A 276 15.26 8.59 17.53
N ALA A 277 14.20 8.04 18.14
CA ALA A 277 12.84 8.19 17.63
C ALA A 277 12.41 9.67 17.57
N LYS A 278 12.75 10.44 18.61
CA LYS A 278 12.52 11.88 18.64
C LYS A 278 13.33 12.61 17.56
N ALA A 279 14.59 12.29 17.39
CA ALA A 279 15.44 12.91 16.36
C ALA A 279 14.86 12.66 14.96
N CYS A 280 14.37 11.45 14.68
CA CYS A 280 13.67 11.16 13.43
C CYS A 280 12.42 12.02 13.26
N ALA A 281 11.58 12.11 14.31
CA ALA A 281 10.35 12.89 14.27
C ALA A 281 10.61 14.39 14.07
N ASP A 282 11.64 14.96 14.73
CA ASP A 282 12.07 16.35 14.56
C ASP A 282 12.48 16.65 13.08
N HIS A 283 12.95 15.64 12.36
CA HIS A 283 13.27 15.71 10.92
C HIS A 283 12.13 15.20 10.02
N LYS A 284 10.92 15.02 10.54
CA LYS A 284 9.71 14.52 9.83
C LYS A 284 9.88 13.12 9.26
N MET A 285 10.76 12.33 9.84
CA MET A 285 10.95 10.91 9.53
C MET A 285 10.25 10.05 10.59
N GLU A 286 9.88 8.84 10.21
CA GLU A 286 9.32 7.83 11.11
C GLU A 286 10.27 6.65 11.24
N ILE A 287 10.31 6.01 12.41
CA ILE A 287 11.04 4.76 12.59
C ILE A 287 10.16 3.60 12.14
N ALA A 288 10.72 2.72 11.30
CA ALA A 288 10.26 1.36 11.12
C ALA A 288 11.17 0.41 11.88
N LEU A 289 10.59 -0.50 12.66
CA LEU A 289 11.34 -1.51 13.40
C LEU A 289 11.13 -2.89 12.79
N ASP A 290 12.19 -3.68 12.72
CA ASP A 290 12.11 -5.08 12.31
C ASP A 290 11.37 -5.91 13.38
N PHE A 291 10.39 -6.67 12.95
CA PHE A 291 9.66 -7.62 13.78
C PHE A 291 9.93 -9.05 13.28
N ALA A 292 11.02 -9.60 13.78
CA ALA A 292 11.44 -10.98 13.52
C ALA A 292 11.02 -11.85 14.71
N VAL A 293 10.16 -12.83 14.48
CA VAL A 293 9.55 -13.65 15.55
C VAL A 293 10.48 -14.73 16.10
N GLN A 294 11.56 -15.05 15.38
CA GLN A 294 12.53 -16.06 15.80
C GLN A 294 13.31 -15.63 17.04
N CYS A 295 13.77 -16.63 17.79
CA CYS A 295 14.55 -16.47 19.01
C CYS A 295 15.96 -17.08 18.85
N SER A 296 16.93 -16.57 19.64
CA SER A 296 18.18 -17.29 19.88
C SER A 296 17.93 -18.48 20.82
N LEU A 297 18.93 -19.33 21.00
CA LEU A 297 18.88 -20.38 22.00
C LEU A 297 19.00 -19.86 23.45
N ASP A 298 19.41 -18.61 23.62
CA ASP A 298 19.56 -17.95 24.92
C ASP A 298 18.37 -17.05 25.27
N HIS A 299 17.31 -17.03 24.44
CA HIS A 299 16.14 -16.19 24.65
C HIS A 299 15.41 -16.56 25.95
N PRO A 300 14.96 -15.59 26.76
CA PRO A 300 14.24 -15.87 28.01
C PRO A 300 13.06 -16.84 27.86
N TRP A 301 12.32 -16.75 26.75
CA TRP A 301 11.18 -17.65 26.50
C TRP A 301 11.55 -19.13 26.45
N LEU A 302 12.78 -19.51 26.06
CA LEU A 302 13.18 -20.92 26.05
C LEU A 302 13.23 -21.50 27.45
N LYS A 303 13.53 -20.68 28.45
CA LYS A 303 13.55 -21.05 29.85
C LYS A 303 12.17 -20.99 30.49
N ASP A 304 11.45 -19.90 30.20
CA ASP A 304 10.19 -19.56 30.89
C ASP A 304 9.00 -20.29 30.25
N HIS A 305 9.07 -20.54 28.92
CA HIS A 305 8.02 -21.16 28.08
C HIS A 305 8.58 -22.19 27.11
N PRO A 306 9.25 -23.27 27.60
CA PRO A 306 9.81 -24.30 26.72
C PRO A 306 8.75 -25.00 25.86
N GLU A 307 7.49 -25.02 26.30
CA GLU A 307 6.32 -25.55 25.57
C GLU A 307 6.00 -24.76 24.28
N TRP A 308 6.53 -23.56 24.08
CA TRP A 308 6.39 -22.81 22.85
C TRP A 308 7.36 -23.24 21.75
N PHE A 309 8.28 -24.18 22.05
CA PHE A 309 9.31 -24.60 21.11
C PHE A 309 9.24 -26.10 20.82
N ARG A 310 9.80 -26.51 19.69
CA ARG A 310 9.86 -27.91 19.29
C ARG A 310 11.18 -28.52 19.64
N PHE A 311 11.11 -29.71 20.24
CA PHE A 311 12.26 -30.54 20.51
C PHE A 311 12.23 -31.76 19.61
N ARG A 312 13.42 -32.29 19.27
CA ARG A 312 13.59 -33.53 18.52
C ARG A 312 13.45 -34.72 19.46
N PRO A 313 13.27 -35.97 18.92
CA PRO A 313 13.16 -37.16 19.76
C PRO A 313 14.38 -37.43 20.65
N ASP A 314 15.55 -36.89 20.29
CA ASP A 314 16.78 -36.98 21.08
C ASP A 314 16.90 -35.92 22.19
N GLY A 315 15.86 -35.09 22.35
CA GLY A 315 15.85 -34.00 23.33
C GLY A 315 16.53 -32.72 22.85
N SER A 316 17.16 -32.69 21.68
CA SER A 316 17.73 -31.45 21.13
C SER A 316 16.65 -30.52 20.64
N ILE A 317 16.88 -29.21 20.75
CA ILE A 317 15.94 -28.23 20.20
C ILE A 317 15.99 -28.20 18.67
N ARG A 318 14.82 -27.99 18.05
CA ARG A 318 14.73 -27.86 16.62
C ARG A 318 15.04 -26.40 16.21
N PHE A 319 16.27 -26.17 15.70
CA PHE A 319 16.64 -24.87 15.13
C PHE A 319 15.96 -24.60 13.79
N ALA A 320 15.97 -23.34 13.37
CA ALA A 320 15.41 -22.91 12.10
C ALA A 320 16.20 -23.50 10.92
N GLU A 321 15.49 -24.04 9.94
CA GLU A 321 16.09 -24.61 8.74
C GLU A 321 15.16 -24.46 7.52
N ASN A 322 15.79 -24.26 6.36
CA ASN A 322 15.16 -24.39 5.05
C ASN A 322 16.10 -25.24 4.19
N PRO A 323 16.00 -26.57 4.29
CA PRO A 323 16.99 -27.48 3.72
C PRO A 323 17.34 -27.17 2.27
N PRO A 324 18.64 -27.15 1.91
CA PRO A 324 19.79 -27.56 2.75
C PRO A 324 20.32 -26.47 3.69
N LYS A 325 19.76 -25.24 3.71
CA LYS A 325 20.19 -24.14 4.60
C LYS A 325 19.77 -24.44 6.04
N LYS A 326 20.70 -24.19 6.97
CA LYS A 326 20.51 -24.32 8.43
C LYS A 326 20.88 -23.02 9.12
N TYR A 327 20.11 -22.68 10.16
CA TYR A 327 20.32 -21.49 10.99
C TYR A 327 20.43 -21.94 12.44
N GLU A 328 21.61 -22.47 12.82
CA GLU A 328 21.84 -23.15 14.08
C GLU A 328 21.80 -22.22 15.29
N ASP A 329 21.88 -20.93 15.05
CA ASP A 329 21.80 -19.84 16.04
C ASP A 329 20.36 -19.36 16.32
N ILE A 330 19.36 -19.86 15.57
CA ILE A 330 17.96 -19.44 15.71
C ILE A 330 16.99 -20.61 15.88
N VAL A 331 15.95 -20.40 16.70
CA VAL A 331 14.80 -21.28 16.85
C VAL A 331 13.52 -20.52 16.60
N ASN A 332 12.54 -21.19 15.99
CA ASN A 332 11.23 -20.61 15.76
C ASN A 332 10.24 -21.07 16.83
N PRO A 333 9.44 -20.18 17.43
CA PRO A 333 8.28 -20.58 18.21
C PRO A 333 7.32 -21.45 17.40
N ASP A 334 6.71 -22.43 18.04
CA ASP A 334 5.72 -23.32 17.43
C ASP A 334 4.31 -22.74 17.56
N PHE A 335 3.81 -22.14 16.50
CA PHE A 335 2.45 -21.59 16.45
C PHE A 335 1.33 -22.63 16.58
N ASN A 336 1.67 -23.93 16.61
CA ASN A 336 0.74 -25.03 16.82
C ASN A 336 0.89 -25.66 18.21
N CYS A 337 1.71 -25.08 19.10
CA CYS A 337 1.85 -25.56 20.48
C CYS A 337 0.51 -25.51 21.22
N ALA A 338 0.38 -26.27 22.30
CA ALA A 338 -0.84 -26.32 23.10
C ALA A 338 -1.19 -24.94 23.68
N ASP A 339 -0.19 -24.16 24.05
CA ASP A 339 -0.32 -22.82 24.63
C ASP A 339 -0.17 -21.70 23.58
N ARG A 340 -0.57 -21.94 22.33
CA ARG A 340 -0.42 -20.99 21.22
C ARG A 340 -1.10 -19.64 21.46
N ILE A 341 -2.17 -19.59 22.26
CA ILE A 341 -2.88 -18.35 22.55
C ILE A 341 -2.01 -17.43 23.43
N ALA A 342 -1.36 -17.95 24.43
CA ALA A 342 -0.42 -17.17 25.24
C ALA A 342 0.77 -16.66 24.40
N LEU A 343 1.32 -17.51 23.53
CA LEU A 343 2.35 -17.08 22.57
C LEU A 343 1.88 -15.93 21.66
N TRP A 344 0.66 -16.01 21.12
CA TRP A 344 0.11 -14.94 20.27
C TRP A 344 -0.06 -13.64 21.05
N GLU A 345 -0.59 -13.72 22.27
CA GLU A 345 -0.76 -12.57 23.15
C GLU A 345 0.58 -11.94 23.56
N GLU A 346 1.60 -12.77 23.78
CA GLU A 346 2.95 -12.28 24.10
C GLU A 346 3.55 -11.52 22.89
N LEU A 347 3.44 -12.07 21.69
CA LEU A 347 3.87 -11.37 20.46
C LEU A 347 3.10 -10.08 20.23
N ARG A 348 1.80 -10.03 20.57
CA ARG A 348 1.03 -8.79 20.55
C ARG A 348 1.54 -7.77 21.55
N LYS A 349 1.89 -8.19 22.76
CA LYS A 349 2.49 -7.29 23.78
C LYS A 349 3.81 -6.70 23.31
N VAL A 350 4.65 -7.47 22.65
CA VAL A 350 5.90 -6.97 22.04
C VAL A 350 5.60 -5.84 21.04
N VAL A 351 4.64 -6.02 20.14
CA VAL A 351 4.27 -4.97 19.18
C VAL A 351 3.74 -3.74 19.90
N LEU A 352 2.85 -3.91 20.89
CA LEU A 352 2.30 -2.79 21.68
C LEU A 352 3.39 -2.08 22.48
N PHE A 353 4.34 -2.81 23.06
CA PHE A 353 5.48 -2.22 23.77
C PHE A 353 6.24 -1.23 22.87
N TRP A 354 6.58 -1.63 21.63
CA TRP A 354 7.29 -0.74 20.71
C TRP A 354 6.41 0.41 20.20
N ILE A 355 5.10 0.21 20.08
CA ILE A 355 4.15 1.30 19.79
C ILE A 355 4.18 2.35 20.91
N ASP A 356 4.26 1.93 22.16
CA ASP A 356 4.39 2.82 23.32
C ASP A 356 5.74 3.56 23.34
N GLN A 357 6.78 3.00 22.69
CA GLN A 357 8.06 3.70 22.47
C GLN A 357 8.05 4.64 21.25
N GLY A 358 6.92 4.78 20.54
CA GLY A 358 6.78 5.70 19.40
C GLY A 358 6.86 5.04 18.03
N VAL A 359 7.08 3.73 17.96
CA VAL A 359 7.10 3.00 16.65
C VAL A 359 5.68 2.92 16.08
N ARG A 360 5.56 3.22 14.79
CA ARG A 360 4.27 3.14 14.04
C ARG A 360 4.37 2.29 12.78
N ILE A 361 5.54 1.76 12.49
CA ILE A 361 5.80 0.94 11.30
C ILE A 361 6.60 -0.28 11.71
N PHE A 362 6.14 -1.47 11.30
CA PHE A 362 6.84 -2.73 11.52
C PHE A 362 7.13 -3.40 10.18
N ARG A 363 8.40 -3.68 9.93
CA ARG A 363 8.80 -4.60 8.86
C ARG A 363 8.82 -6.00 9.45
N VAL A 364 8.05 -6.90 8.91
CA VAL A 364 7.88 -8.24 9.45
C VAL A 364 8.73 -9.23 8.66
N ASP A 365 9.66 -9.87 9.38
CA ASP A 365 10.59 -10.84 8.82
C ASP A 365 9.89 -12.17 8.52
N ASN A 366 10.05 -12.68 7.29
CA ASN A 366 9.56 -13.98 6.85
C ASN A 366 8.13 -14.35 7.32
N PRO A 367 7.10 -13.50 7.18
CA PRO A 367 5.77 -13.80 7.68
C PRO A 367 5.10 -15.00 7.00
N HIS A 368 5.54 -15.36 5.80
CA HIS A 368 5.03 -16.51 5.05
C HIS A 368 5.36 -17.87 5.69
N THR A 369 6.25 -17.90 6.68
CA THR A 369 6.62 -19.09 7.44
C THR A 369 5.79 -19.29 8.72
N LYS A 370 4.86 -18.39 9.02
CA LYS A 370 3.96 -18.41 10.18
C LYS A 370 2.50 -18.44 9.71
N PRO A 371 1.53 -18.86 10.57
CA PRO A 371 0.13 -18.98 10.17
C PRO A 371 -0.51 -17.64 9.76
N PHE A 372 -1.23 -17.62 8.66
CA PHE A 372 -1.98 -16.43 8.24
C PHE A 372 -3.00 -15.97 9.28
N ALA A 373 -3.63 -16.92 9.98
CA ALA A 373 -4.59 -16.61 11.03
C ALA A 373 -3.98 -15.80 12.18
N PHE A 374 -2.72 -16.08 12.54
CA PHE A 374 -1.98 -15.29 13.52
C PHE A 374 -1.80 -13.83 13.05
N TRP A 375 -1.33 -13.63 11.81
CA TRP A 375 -1.10 -12.30 11.28
C TRP A 375 -2.39 -11.50 11.13
N GLU A 376 -3.46 -12.13 10.60
CA GLU A 376 -4.78 -11.49 10.47
C GLU A 376 -5.30 -11.04 11.84
N TRP A 377 -5.17 -11.91 12.86
CA TRP A 377 -5.55 -11.59 14.23
C TRP A 377 -4.69 -10.47 14.84
N LEU A 378 -3.34 -10.60 14.77
CA LEU A 378 -2.42 -9.63 15.36
C LEU A 378 -2.66 -8.22 14.82
N MET A 379 -2.68 -8.08 13.49
CA MET A 379 -2.87 -6.77 12.85
C MET A 379 -4.23 -6.17 13.17
N ARG A 380 -5.29 -6.99 13.23
CA ARG A 380 -6.62 -6.53 13.62
C ARG A 380 -6.64 -6.05 15.08
N GLU A 381 -6.08 -6.84 16.01
CA GLU A 381 -6.05 -6.46 17.44
C GLU A 381 -5.24 -5.20 17.70
N VAL A 382 -4.09 -5.04 17.03
CA VAL A 382 -3.28 -3.82 17.12
C VAL A 382 -4.05 -2.62 16.57
N ARG A 383 -4.66 -2.74 15.38
CA ARG A 383 -5.37 -1.62 14.72
C ARG A 383 -6.65 -1.19 15.42
N LYS A 384 -7.24 -2.00 16.28
CA LYS A 384 -8.37 -1.57 17.12
C LYS A 384 -8.03 -0.37 18.00
N ARG A 385 -6.77 -0.26 18.43
CA ARG A 385 -6.28 0.81 19.32
C ARG A 385 -5.35 1.78 18.60
N HIS A 386 -4.63 1.29 17.60
CA HIS A 386 -3.61 2.01 16.85
C HIS A 386 -3.86 1.83 15.33
N PRO A 387 -4.93 2.45 14.79
CA PRO A 387 -5.32 2.27 13.39
C PRO A 387 -4.31 2.84 12.39
N ASP A 388 -3.38 3.66 12.87
CA ASP A 388 -2.30 4.30 12.11
C ASP A 388 -1.06 3.41 11.93
N VAL A 389 -1.03 2.21 12.54
CA VAL A 389 0.13 1.30 12.45
C VAL A 389 0.18 0.60 11.09
N ILE A 390 1.38 0.62 10.50
CA ILE A 390 1.70 0.04 9.19
C ILE A 390 2.51 -1.24 9.40
N PHE A 391 2.17 -2.29 8.65
CA PHE A 391 2.93 -3.53 8.58
C PHE A 391 3.42 -3.77 7.15
N LEU A 392 4.74 -3.94 6.98
CA LEU A 392 5.39 -4.32 5.73
C LEU A 392 5.79 -5.79 5.79
N SER A 393 5.30 -6.62 4.87
CA SER A 393 5.68 -8.03 4.80
C SER A 393 6.94 -8.23 3.97
N GLU A 394 7.95 -8.87 4.57
CA GLU A 394 9.09 -9.40 3.83
C GLU A 394 8.84 -10.87 3.52
N ALA A 395 8.43 -11.15 2.29
CA ALA A 395 8.01 -12.49 1.91
C ALA A 395 8.42 -12.81 0.46
N PHE A 396 9.69 -13.15 0.28
CA PHE A 396 10.19 -13.64 -1.02
C PHE A 396 9.79 -15.11 -1.21
N THR A 397 8.54 -15.32 -1.57
CA THR A 397 7.88 -16.62 -1.66
C THR A 397 7.00 -16.71 -2.89
N ARG A 398 6.26 -17.81 -3.05
CA ARG A 398 5.34 -18.01 -4.17
C ARG A 398 4.29 -16.88 -4.24
N PRO A 399 3.88 -16.44 -5.44
CA PRO A 399 2.97 -15.30 -5.63
C PRO A 399 1.69 -15.38 -4.81
N LYS A 400 1.06 -16.57 -4.73
CA LYS A 400 -0.17 -16.75 -3.95
C LYS A 400 0.00 -16.48 -2.46
N LEU A 401 1.13 -16.88 -1.86
CA LEU A 401 1.43 -16.61 -0.44
C LEU A 401 1.69 -15.11 -0.21
N MET A 402 2.47 -14.47 -1.07
CA MET A 402 2.74 -13.03 -1.01
C MET A 402 1.43 -12.23 -1.10
N LYS A 403 0.57 -12.55 -2.07
CA LYS A 403 -0.73 -11.89 -2.25
C LYS A 403 -1.70 -12.18 -1.08
N ALA A 404 -1.68 -13.39 -0.51
CA ALA A 404 -2.49 -13.73 0.66
C ALA A 404 -2.10 -12.88 1.89
N LEU A 405 -0.81 -12.67 2.14
CA LEU A 405 -0.35 -11.79 3.22
C LEU A 405 -0.87 -10.36 3.02
N ALA A 406 -0.83 -9.84 1.80
CA ALA A 406 -1.41 -8.53 1.52
C ALA A 406 -2.92 -8.49 1.80
N LYS A 407 -3.68 -9.53 1.40
CA LYS A 407 -5.14 -9.60 1.61
C LYS A 407 -5.51 -9.62 3.10
N ILE A 408 -4.78 -10.37 3.93
CA ILE A 408 -5.08 -10.50 5.37
C ILE A 408 -4.73 -9.27 6.22
N GLY A 409 -4.10 -8.23 5.62
CA GLY A 409 -3.94 -6.95 6.32
C GLY A 409 -2.56 -6.31 6.30
N PHE A 410 -1.53 -6.93 5.73
CA PHE A 410 -0.24 -6.23 5.56
C PHE A 410 -0.41 -5.00 4.68
N SER A 411 0.03 -3.85 5.15
CA SER A 411 -0.11 -2.55 4.46
C SER A 411 0.70 -2.49 3.17
N GLN A 412 1.90 -3.04 3.21
CA GLN A 412 2.89 -3.05 2.12
C GLN A 412 3.53 -4.43 2.00
N SER A 413 4.15 -4.70 0.85
CA SER A 413 4.86 -5.95 0.58
C SER A 413 6.14 -5.71 -0.18
N TYR A 414 7.21 -6.40 0.22
CA TYR A 414 8.34 -6.63 -0.68
C TYR A 414 7.86 -7.35 -1.93
N THR A 415 8.67 -7.33 -2.99
CA THR A 415 8.22 -7.70 -4.34
C THR A 415 9.31 -8.43 -5.11
N TYR A 416 8.97 -8.94 -6.31
CA TYR A 416 9.94 -9.50 -7.24
C TYR A 416 10.67 -8.44 -8.09
N PHE A 417 10.48 -7.14 -7.83
CA PHE A 417 11.16 -6.05 -8.54
C PHE A 417 12.69 -6.28 -8.60
N THR A 418 13.27 -6.75 -7.50
CA THR A 418 14.72 -7.03 -7.37
C THR A 418 15.25 -7.87 -8.54
N TRP A 419 14.46 -8.84 -9.05
CA TRP A 419 14.85 -9.76 -10.12
C TRP A 419 14.21 -9.46 -11.48
N ARG A 420 13.48 -8.37 -11.62
CA ARG A 420 12.93 -7.92 -12.91
C ARG A 420 13.86 -6.87 -13.50
N THR A 421 14.55 -7.22 -14.58
CA THR A 421 15.63 -6.40 -15.16
C THR A 421 15.34 -5.96 -16.59
N GLY A 422 14.67 -6.80 -17.38
CA GLY A 422 14.28 -6.51 -18.76
C GLY A 422 13.00 -5.68 -18.86
N LYS A 423 12.86 -4.95 -19.98
CA LYS A 423 11.68 -4.12 -20.27
C LYS A 423 10.38 -4.91 -20.18
N GLU A 424 10.30 -6.04 -20.87
CA GLU A 424 9.11 -6.89 -20.92
C GLU A 424 8.78 -7.49 -19.54
N GLU A 425 9.79 -7.99 -18.81
CA GLU A 425 9.61 -8.54 -17.47
C GLU A 425 9.04 -7.49 -16.51
N LEU A 426 9.54 -6.25 -16.58
CA LEU A 426 9.03 -5.14 -15.77
C LEU A 426 7.60 -4.80 -16.17
N GLN A 427 7.30 -4.70 -17.47
CA GLN A 427 5.96 -4.36 -17.95
C GLN A 427 4.93 -5.42 -17.55
N VAL A 428 5.22 -6.69 -17.74
CA VAL A 428 4.32 -7.80 -17.36
C VAL A 428 4.07 -7.79 -15.87
N TYR A 429 5.13 -7.75 -15.06
CA TYR A 429 5.02 -7.77 -13.60
C TYR A 429 4.26 -6.56 -13.04
N LEU A 430 4.57 -5.38 -13.55
CA LEU A 430 3.92 -4.15 -13.10
C LEU A 430 2.46 -4.10 -13.52
N SER A 431 2.13 -4.55 -14.74
CA SER A 431 0.73 -4.64 -15.18
C SER A 431 -0.08 -5.58 -14.29
N GLU A 432 0.51 -6.69 -13.83
CA GLU A 432 -0.12 -7.60 -12.88
C GLU A 432 -0.43 -6.90 -11.55
N ILE A 433 0.57 -6.29 -10.90
CA ILE A 433 0.39 -5.75 -9.54
C ILE A 433 -0.33 -4.40 -9.49
N THR A 434 -0.45 -3.68 -10.62
CA THR A 434 -1.21 -2.43 -10.74
C THR A 434 -2.59 -2.61 -11.33
N GLY A 435 -2.88 -3.80 -11.88
CA GLY A 435 -4.18 -4.18 -12.42
C GLY A 435 -5.18 -4.62 -11.33
N TYR A 436 -6.44 -4.82 -11.74
CA TYR A 436 -7.45 -5.44 -10.89
C TYR A 436 -7.27 -6.96 -10.86
N PRO A 437 -7.44 -7.61 -9.70
CA PRO A 437 -7.83 -7.07 -8.39
C PRO A 437 -6.66 -6.60 -7.51
N GLU A 438 -5.40 -6.80 -7.91
CA GLU A 438 -4.22 -6.58 -7.09
C GLU A 438 -4.11 -5.13 -6.60
N ARG A 439 -4.42 -4.16 -7.44
CA ARG A 439 -4.38 -2.72 -7.10
C ARG A 439 -5.22 -2.34 -5.87
N ASP A 440 -6.21 -3.17 -5.51
CA ASP A 440 -7.14 -2.87 -4.42
C ASP A 440 -6.69 -3.39 -3.06
N TYR A 441 -5.67 -4.29 -3.03
CA TYR A 441 -5.17 -4.86 -1.78
C TYR A 441 -3.65 -4.96 -1.69
N PHE A 442 -2.92 -4.95 -2.81
CA PHE A 442 -1.47 -5.13 -2.86
C PHE A 442 -0.76 -3.80 -3.07
N ARG A 443 0.06 -3.37 -2.09
CA ARG A 443 0.90 -2.17 -2.22
C ARG A 443 2.36 -2.57 -2.20
N PRO A 444 3.05 -2.49 -3.35
CA PRO A 444 4.45 -2.84 -3.45
C PRO A 444 5.34 -1.83 -2.73
N ASN A 445 6.43 -2.33 -2.14
CA ASN A 445 7.56 -1.56 -1.69
C ASN A 445 8.81 -2.08 -2.41
N PHE A 446 9.44 -1.26 -3.25
CA PHE A 446 10.54 -1.66 -4.11
C PHE A 446 11.88 -1.40 -3.45
N PHE A 447 12.38 -2.37 -2.69
CA PHE A 447 13.76 -2.33 -2.22
C PHE A 447 14.73 -2.68 -3.36
N VAL A 448 15.75 -1.85 -3.55
CA VAL A 448 16.78 -2.06 -4.60
C VAL A 448 17.83 -3.07 -4.16
N THR A 449 18.16 -3.09 -2.87
CA THR A 449 19.01 -4.06 -2.19
C THR A 449 18.51 -4.24 -0.75
N THR A 450 18.89 -5.33 -0.11
CA THR A 450 18.68 -5.59 1.33
C THR A 450 19.95 -6.18 1.92
N PRO A 451 20.10 -6.30 3.24
CA PRO A 451 21.26 -6.99 3.85
C PRO A 451 21.48 -8.42 3.34
N ASP A 452 20.40 -9.08 2.87
CA ASP A 452 20.41 -10.45 2.37
C ASP A 452 20.45 -10.57 0.84
N ILE A 453 20.26 -9.47 0.10
CA ILE A 453 20.11 -9.52 -1.35
C ILE A 453 20.92 -8.43 -2.03
N LEU A 454 21.93 -8.85 -2.75
CA LEU A 454 22.68 -8.06 -3.73
C LEU A 454 22.41 -8.60 -5.15
N PRO A 455 21.48 -8.00 -5.92
CA PRO A 455 21.08 -8.51 -7.22
C PRO A 455 22.24 -8.60 -8.21
N LEU A 456 22.22 -9.62 -9.09
CA LEU A 456 23.30 -9.88 -10.05
C LEU A 456 23.69 -8.66 -10.89
N GLN A 457 22.72 -7.85 -11.32
CA GLN A 457 22.98 -6.65 -12.13
C GLN A 457 23.78 -5.58 -11.41
N LEU A 458 23.76 -5.54 -10.08
CA LEU A 458 24.51 -4.56 -9.27
C LEU A 458 25.91 -5.03 -8.92
N GLN A 459 26.20 -6.33 -9.02
CA GLN A 459 27.48 -6.94 -8.61
C GLN A 459 28.67 -6.46 -9.44
N ARG A 460 28.45 -5.81 -10.59
CA ARG A 460 29.52 -5.21 -11.41
C ARG A 460 29.94 -3.83 -10.93
N GLY A 461 29.24 -3.23 -9.98
CA GLY A 461 29.55 -1.93 -9.40
C GLY A 461 29.42 -0.74 -10.36
N ALA A 462 28.74 -0.90 -11.49
CA ALA A 462 28.59 0.16 -12.48
C ALA A 462 27.65 1.27 -11.96
N PRO A 463 28.11 2.52 -11.76
CA PRO A 463 27.30 3.58 -11.16
C PRO A 463 25.98 3.85 -11.89
N TRP A 464 25.98 3.75 -13.23
CA TRP A 464 24.79 3.95 -14.05
C TRP A 464 23.70 2.94 -13.70
N MET A 465 24.04 1.67 -13.41
CA MET A 465 23.07 0.65 -13.06
C MET A 465 22.44 0.91 -11.69
N PHE A 466 23.21 1.37 -10.70
CA PHE A 466 22.69 1.79 -9.39
C PHE A 466 21.71 2.96 -9.54
N LYS A 467 22.07 3.98 -10.34
CA LYS A 467 21.19 5.11 -10.65
C LYS A 467 19.91 4.65 -11.36
N ALA A 468 20.03 3.77 -12.38
CA ALA A 468 18.87 3.24 -13.11
C ALA A 468 17.94 2.44 -12.19
N ARG A 469 18.49 1.57 -11.33
CA ARG A 469 17.68 0.75 -10.41
C ARG A 469 16.93 1.58 -9.39
N VAL A 470 17.57 2.58 -8.79
CA VAL A 470 16.88 3.46 -7.84
C VAL A 470 15.86 4.35 -8.54
N ALA A 471 16.13 4.82 -9.78
CA ALA A 471 15.17 5.57 -10.56
C ALA A 471 13.92 4.73 -10.88
N LEU A 472 14.10 3.48 -11.33
CA LEU A 472 12.99 2.55 -11.54
C LEU A 472 12.18 2.32 -10.26
N ALA A 473 12.84 2.02 -9.13
CA ALA A 473 12.17 1.81 -7.87
C ALA A 473 11.37 3.04 -7.41
N ALA A 474 12.02 4.21 -7.47
CA ALA A 474 11.46 5.48 -7.03
C ALA A 474 10.31 6.00 -7.89
N THR A 475 10.21 5.63 -9.16
CA THR A 475 9.20 6.16 -10.07
C THR A 475 8.09 5.16 -10.43
N LEU A 476 8.38 3.87 -10.46
CA LEU A 476 7.37 2.83 -10.73
C LEU A 476 6.50 2.53 -9.50
N SER A 477 7.08 2.56 -8.31
CA SER A 477 6.34 2.35 -7.06
C SER A 477 6.23 3.63 -6.22
N SER A 478 5.14 3.76 -5.50
CA SER A 478 4.95 4.83 -4.51
C SER A 478 5.71 4.60 -3.20
N ASN A 479 6.09 3.35 -2.90
CA ASN A 479 7.01 3.00 -1.82
C ASN A 479 8.27 2.38 -2.42
N TYR A 480 9.42 2.86 -2.00
CA TYR A 480 10.69 2.23 -2.33
C TYR A 480 11.68 2.37 -1.17
N GLY A 481 12.71 1.53 -1.17
CA GLY A 481 13.74 1.58 -0.15
C GLY A 481 15.14 1.28 -0.70
N ILE A 482 16.13 1.78 0.01
CA ILE A 482 17.54 1.40 -0.14
C ILE A 482 18.08 0.85 1.17
N TYR A 483 19.00 -0.08 1.08
CA TYR A 483 19.82 -0.54 2.20
C TYR A 483 21.07 0.30 2.28
N ASN A 484 21.50 0.69 3.48
CA ASN A 484 22.67 1.55 3.70
C ASN A 484 23.94 0.98 3.05
N GLY A 485 24.69 1.83 2.34
CA GLY A 485 25.81 1.42 1.48
C GLY A 485 25.46 1.35 -0.01
N PHE A 486 24.17 1.27 -0.37
CA PHE A 486 23.74 1.37 -1.77
C PHE A 486 24.14 2.72 -2.38
N GLU A 487 23.97 3.81 -1.65
CA GLU A 487 24.37 5.15 -2.05
C GLU A 487 25.88 5.32 -2.23
N LEU A 488 26.67 4.42 -1.62
CA LEU A 488 28.12 4.34 -1.74
C LEU A 488 28.59 3.34 -2.81
N LEU A 489 27.64 2.74 -3.55
CA LEU A 489 27.89 1.73 -4.57
C LEU A 489 28.55 0.46 -4.01
N GLU A 490 28.16 0.01 -2.82
CA GLU A 490 28.61 -1.28 -2.29
C GLU A 490 28.04 -2.41 -3.17
N HIS A 491 28.94 -3.26 -3.71
CA HIS A 491 28.56 -4.23 -4.73
C HIS A 491 29.32 -5.57 -4.68
N GLU A 492 30.10 -5.80 -3.65
CA GLU A 492 30.93 -7.01 -3.58
C GLU A 492 30.11 -8.22 -3.11
N PRO A 493 29.91 -9.26 -3.95
CA PRO A 493 29.16 -10.45 -3.58
C PRO A 493 30.02 -11.53 -2.94
N ILE A 494 29.37 -12.45 -2.25
CA ILE A 494 29.92 -13.79 -2.07
C ILE A 494 29.96 -14.46 -3.46
N PRO A 495 31.09 -15.04 -3.89
CA PRO A 495 31.20 -15.61 -5.23
C PRO A 495 30.08 -16.58 -5.58
N GLY A 496 29.36 -16.32 -6.68
CA GLY A 496 28.26 -17.14 -7.16
C GLY A 496 26.93 -17.01 -6.38
N ARG A 497 26.80 -16.02 -5.50
CA ARG A 497 25.58 -15.72 -4.73
C ARG A 497 25.10 -14.29 -4.92
N GLU A 498 23.83 -14.06 -4.66
CA GLU A 498 23.22 -12.74 -4.57
C GLU A 498 23.26 -12.21 -3.12
N GLU A 499 24.35 -12.44 -2.41
CA GLU A 499 24.58 -12.04 -1.01
C GLU A 499 25.88 -11.21 -0.93
N TYR A 500 25.90 -10.20 -0.07
CA TYR A 500 27.11 -9.40 0.17
C TYR A 500 28.19 -10.24 0.88
N ILE A 501 29.45 -10.12 0.41
CA ILE A 501 30.59 -10.56 1.21
C ILE A 501 30.78 -9.59 2.39
N ASN A 502 31.26 -10.11 3.52
CA ASN A 502 31.43 -9.34 4.76
C ASN A 502 30.13 -8.58 5.15
N SER A 503 29.01 -9.31 5.08
CA SER A 503 27.69 -8.73 5.36
C SER A 503 27.58 -8.22 6.80
N GLU A 504 26.99 -7.03 6.98
CA GLU A 504 26.66 -6.47 8.29
C GLU A 504 25.77 -7.37 9.16
N LYS A 505 25.12 -8.36 8.56
CA LYS A 505 24.38 -9.38 9.29
C LYS A 505 25.27 -10.18 10.26
N TYR A 506 26.58 -10.27 9.98
CA TYR A 506 27.55 -11.04 10.74
C TYR A 506 28.76 -10.23 11.21
N GLU A 507 28.95 -9.04 10.68
CA GLU A 507 30.10 -8.20 10.92
C GLU A 507 29.68 -6.76 11.24
N ILE A 508 30.62 -5.98 11.79
CA ILE A 508 30.45 -4.54 11.95
C ILE A 508 31.22 -3.89 10.80
N LYS A 509 30.55 -3.03 10.04
CA LYS A 509 31.17 -2.22 8.99
C LYS A 509 31.36 -0.79 9.45
N THR A 510 32.51 -0.22 9.10
CA THR A 510 32.76 1.23 9.21
C THR A 510 32.83 1.79 7.80
N ARG A 511 32.09 2.87 7.53
CA ARG A 511 31.96 3.47 6.22
C ARG A 511 32.43 4.92 6.21
N ASP A 512 33.11 5.29 5.12
CA ASP A 512 33.29 6.70 4.75
C ASP A 512 32.02 7.15 3.99
N TRP A 513 31.09 7.78 4.71
CA TRP A 513 29.85 8.28 4.15
C TRP A 513 30.06 9.40 3.11
N ASN A 514 31.26 10.01 3.05
CA ASN A 514 31.61 11.02 2.08
C ASN A 514 32.51 10.49 0.93
N LYS A 515 32.58 9.15 0.81
CA LYS A 515 33.33 8.46 -0.25
C LYS A 515 33.06 9.13 -1.61
N PRO A 516 34.12 9.55 -2.35
CA PRO A 516 33.98 10.13 -3.68
C PRO A 516 33.28 9.15 -4.65
N GLY A 517 32.46 9.69 -5.55
CA GLY A 517 31.73 8.89 -6.54
C GLY A 517 30.46 8.25 -6.02
N ASN A 518 30.02 8.56 -4.78
CA ASN A 518 28.71 8.16 -4.28
C ASN A 518 27.57 8.78 -5.10
N ILE A 519 26.36 8.24 -4.94
CA ILE A 519 25.16 8.69 -5.68
C ILE A 519 24.12 9.38 -4.78
N LYS A 520 24.50 9.90 -3.63
CA LYS A 520 23.59 10.58 -2.69
C LYS A 520 22.83 11.72 -3.34
N ASP A 521 23.52 12.61 -4.05
CA ASP A 521 22.89 13.76 -4.72
C ASP A 521 21.85 13.32 -5.75
N TYR A 522 22.11 12.22 -6.46
CA TYR A 522 21.17 11.64 -7.41
C TYR A 522 19.91 11.15 -6.69
N ILE A 523 20.06 10.40 -5.60
CA ILE A 523 18.94 9.90 -4.79
C ILE A 523 18.16 11.07 -4.19
N GLY A 524 18.85 12.06 -3.63
CA GLY A 524 18.22 13.25 -3.06
C GLY A 524 17.40 14.03 -4.08
N ARG A 525 17.88 14.16 -5.33
CA ARG A 525 17.14 14.76 -6.43
C ARG A 525 15.87 13.95 -6.77
N LEU A 526 15.98 12.64 -6.90
CA LEU A 526 14.81 11.77 -7.15
C LEU A 526 13.76 11.90 -6.04
N ASN A 527 14.18 11.91 -4.80
CA ASN A 527 13.27 12.04 -3.66
C ASN A 527 12.54 13.39 -3.65
N ARG A 528 13.22 14.49 -3.96
CA ARG A 528 12.57 15.81 -4.12
C ARG A 528 11.54 15.78 -5.25
N ILE A 529 11.91 15.25 -6.42
CA ILE A 529 10.97 15.10 -7.54
C ILE A 529 9.74 14.29 -7.12
N ARG A 530 9.90 13.22 -6.35
CA ARG A 530 8.78 12.41 -5.83
C ARG A 530 7.89 13.20 -4.88
N HIS A 531 8.47 13.96 -3.95
CA HIS A 531 7.70 14.77 -3.00
C HIS A 531 6.90 15.88 -3.70
N ASP A 532 7.48 16.48 -4.72
CA ASP A 532 6.87 17.59 -5.46
C ASP A 532 5.81 17.14 -6.47
N ASN A 533 5.75 15.83 -6.80
CA ASN A 533 4.84 15.32 -7.82
C ASN A 533 3.92 14.22 -7.29
N GLY A 534 2.64 14.57 -7.07
CA GLY A 534 1.60 13.66 -6.58
C GLY A 534 1.38 12.43 -7.48
N ALA A 535 1.69 12.54 -8.78
CA ALA A 535 1.66 11.45 -9.73
C ALA A 535 2.59 10.29 -9.32
N LEU A 536 3.77 10.58 -8.77
CA LEU A 536 4.76 9.58 -8.33
C LEU A 536 4.44 8.98 -6.95
N GLN A 537 3.47 9.54 -6.23
CA GLN A 537 3.00 9.06 -4.92
C GLN A 537 1.86 8.03 -5.02
N GLN A 538 1.67 7.47 -6.21
CA GLN A 538 0.70 6.41 -6.54
C GLN A 538 1.44 5.25 -7.21
N THR A 539 0.91 4.04 -7.11
CA THR A 539 1.43 2.88 -7.87
C THR A 539 0.45 2.44 -8.94
N ALA A 540 -0.84 2.36 -8.61
CA ALA A 540 -1.89 1.84 -9.51
C ALA A 540 -2.25 2.76 -10.68
N ASN A 541 -1.64 3.94 -10.79
CA ASN A 541 -1.85 4.92 -11.86
C ASN A 541 -0.86 4.77 -13.02
N LEU A 542 -0.14 3.65 -13.10
CA LEU A 542 0.89 3.39 -14.09
C LEU A 542 0.28 3.07 -15.47
N GLN A 543 0.77 3.77 -16.50
CA GLN A 543 0.44 3.52 -17.90
C GLN A 543 1.74 3.46 -18.70
N PHE A 544 1.99 2.36 -19.39
CA PHE A 544 3.19 2.25 -20.23
C PHE A 544 3.03 3.06 -21.50
N LEU A 545 4.09 3.80 -21.86
CA LEU A 545 4.20 4.50 -23.12
C LEU A 545 4.94 3.64 -24.15
N GLN A 546 4.59 3.82 -25.40
CA GLN A 546 5.31 3.16 -26.49
C GLN A 546 6.68 3.81 -26.67
N VAL A 547 7.72 2.95 -26.72
CA VAL A 547 9.11 3.33 -26.95
C VAL A 547 9.69 2.38 -27.99
N ASP A 548 10.26 2.92 -29.07
CA ASP A 548 10.82 2.16 -30.20
C ASP A 548 12.19 1.53 -29.91
N ASN A 549 12.74 1.71 -28.70
CA ASN A 549 13.98 1.12 -28.23
C ASN A 549 13.72 0.08 -27.12
N GLY A 550 14.18 -1.16 -27.31
CA GLY A 550 14.01 -2.26 -26.35
C GLY A 550 14.79 -2.08 -25.04
N ASN A 551 15.80 -1.22 -25.03
CA ASN A 551 16.63 -0.91 -23.87
C ASN A 551 16.09 0.27 -23.02
N VAL A 552 14.95 0.84 -23.38
CA VAL A 552 14.35 1.95 -22.66
C VAL A 552 12.92 1.61 -22.27
N ILE A 553 12.59 1.78 -21.02
CA ILE A 553 11.21 1.67 -20.53
C ILE A 553 10.61 3.06 -20.39
N GLY A 554 9.44 3.30 -21.00
CA GLY A 554 8.69 4.55 -20.93
C GLY A 554 7.34 4.34 -20.25
N PHE A 555 6.93 5.27 -19.40
CA PHE A 555 5.63 5.23 -18.73
C PHE A 555 5.16 6.59 -18.28
N LEU A 556 3.84 6.71 -18.08
CA LEU A 556 3.12 7.89 -17.59
C LEU A 556 2.42 7.54 -16.27
N LYS A 557 2.44 8.48 -15.36
CA LYS A 557 1.67 8.44 -14.10
C LYS A 557 0.94 9.76 -13.91
N GLN A 558 -0.25 9.70 -13.31
CA GLN A 558 -1.07 10.87 -13.04
C GLN A 558 -1.56 10.86 -11.59
N SER A 559 -1.66 12.03 -10.96
CA SER A 559 -2.25 12.16 -9.62
C SER A 559 -3.74 11.78 -9.62
N VAL A 560 -4.29 11.47 -8.45
CA VAL A 560 -5.71 11.07 -8.31
C VAL A 560 -6.66 12.15 -8.83
N ILE A 561 -6.38 13.41 -8.53
CA ILE A 561 -7.22 14.55 -8.95
C ILE A 561 -6.86 15.08 -10.35
N GLY A 562 -5.84 14.52 -10.98
CA GLY A 562 -5.44 14.87 -12.34
C GLY A 562 -4.68 16.17 -12.50
N ASP A 563 -4.30 16.84 -11.40
CA ASP A 563 -3.58 18.12 -11.42
C ASP A 563 -2.09 18.00 -11.74
N ASN A 564 -1.56 16.79 -11.70
CA ASN A 564 -0.15 16.49 -11.93
C ASN A 564 0.00 15.19 -12.74
N ALA A 565 0.82 15.23 -13.78
CA ALA A 565 1.16 14.08 -14.59
C ALA A 565 2.67 14.07 -14.88
N VAL A 566 3.31 12.92 -14.73
CA VAL A 566 4.76 12.72 -14.92
C VAL A 566 4.99 11.56 -15.87
N ALA A 567 5.73 11.82 -16.95
CA ALA A 567 6.26 10.80 -17.84
C ALA A 567 7.72 10.49 -17.46
N CYS A 568 8.09 9.22 -17.52
CA CYS A 568 9.42 8.74 -17.23
C CYS A 568 9.94 7.91 -18.40
N ALA A 569 11.22 8.08 -18.73
CA ALA A 569 11.95 7.20 -19.65
C ALA A 569 13.26 6.81 -18.97
N ILE A 570 13.51 5.50 -18.81
CA ILE A 570 14.66 4.99 -18.06
C ILE A 570 15.41 3.97 -18.89
N SER A 571 16.75 4.14 -18.99
CA SER A 571 17.63 3.21 -19.69
C SER A 571 17.84 1.94 -18.86
N LEU A 572 17.76 0.79 -19.52
CA LEU A 572 18.02 -0.54 -18.97
C LEU A 572 19.36 -1.11 -19.47
N ALA A 573 20.11 -0.36 -20.27
CA ALA A 573 21.36 -0.79 -20.87
C ALA A 573 22.44 0.28 -20.72
N ALA A 574 23.69 -0.14 -20.78
CA ALA A 574 24.85 0.75 -20.84
C ALA A 574 24.94 1.49 -22.18
N GLY A 575 25.61 2.64 -22.15
CA GLY A 575 25.84 3.48 -23.33
C GLY A 575 24.61 4.26 -23.79
N PRO A 576 24.82 5.27 -24.63
CA PRO A 576 23.76 6.15 -25.08
C PRO A 576 22.64 5.44 -25.81
N GLN A 577 21.38 5.78 -25.49
CA GLN A 577 20.17 5.27 -26.11
C GLN A 577 19.41 6.41 -26.79
N GLU A 578 19.14 6.29 -28.07
CA GLU A 578 18.22 7.18 -28.80
C GLU A 578 16.88 6.47 -29.01
N PHE A 579 15.78 7.19 -28.86
CA PHE A 579 14.43 6.61 -28.96
C PHE A 579 13.37 7.69 -29.18
N TRP A 580 12.22 7.26 -29.68
CA TRP A 580 10.97 8.01 -29.64
C TRP A 580 10.16 7.58 -28.43
N LEU A 581 9.68 8.58 -27.67
CA LEU A 581 8.68 8.40 -26.62
C LEU A 581 7.33 8.85 -27.15
N HIS A 582 6.41 7.91 -27.31
CA HIS A 582 5.08 8.17 -27.87
C HIS A 582 4.03 8.23 -26.77
N PHE A 583 3.28 9.34 -26.74
CA PHE A 583 2.14 9.52 -25.85
C PHE A 583 0.84 9.06 -26.49
N GLY A 584 0.77 9.02 -27.85
CA GLY A 584 -0.43 8.61 -28.58
C GLY A 584 -1.66 9.43 -28.15
N ASP A 585 -2.74 8.71 -27.80
CA ASP A 585 -4.00 9.31 -27.32
C ASP A 585 -4.08 9.43 -25.78
N HIS A 586 -2.95 9.32 -25.08
CA HIS A 586 -2.93 9.47 -23.63
C HIS A 586 -3.35 10.89 -23.23
N GLN A 587 -4.36 10.93 -22.36
CA GLN A 587 -4.95 12.19 -21.87
C GLN A 587 -4.60 12.38 -20.41
N ILE A 588 -4.32 13.64 -20.05
CA ILE A 588 -4.06 14.08 -18.68
C ILE A 588 -5.12 15.11 -18.26
N GLY A 589 -5.32 15.24 -16.97
CA GLY A 589 -6.29 16.16 -16.37
C GLY A 589 -7.31 15.43 -15.49
N GLY A 590 -8.09 16.18 -14.74
CA GLY A 590 -9.15 15.67 -13.86
C GLY A 590 -10.44 15.38 -14.63
N GLU A 591 -11.50 16.18 -14.38
CA GLU A 591 -12.79 16.06 -15.05
C GLU A 591 -12.70 16.35 -16.57
N THR A 592 -11.86 17.33 -16.94
CA THR A 592 -11.58 17.65 -18.34
C THR A 592 -10.24 17.07 -18.75
N LYS A 593 -10.28 15.96 -19.48
CA LYS A 593 -9.08 15.30 -20.02
C LYS A 593 -8.62 15.96 -21.32
N LYS A 594 -7.30 16.17 -21.45
CA LYS A 594 -6.65 16.75 -22.63
C LYS A 594 -5.44 15.93 -23.04
N LEU A 595 -5.13 15.94 -24.33
CA LEU A 595 -3.91 15.30 -24.84
C LEU A 595 -2.67 16.03 -24.32
N VAL A 596 -1.60 15.28 -24.06
CA VAL A 596 -0.28 15.84 -23.75
C VAL A 596 0.25 16.55 -25.00
N ARG A 597 0.68 17.80 -24.88
CA ARG A 597 1.22 18.60 -25.99
C ARG A 597 2.68 19.00 -25.79
N GLU A 598 3.08 19.13 -24.55
CA GLU A 598 4.42 19.57 -24.14
C GLU A 598 4.89 18.78 -22.93
N ILE A 599 6.19 18.59 -22.81
CA ILE A 599 6.82 18.01 -21.62
C ILE A 599 7.93 18.93 -21.11
N GLU A 600 8.05 19.04 -19.78
CA GLU A 600 9.07 19.82 -19.10
C GLU A 600 9.99 18.87 -18.29
N ASN A 601 11.27 18.85 -18.60
CA ASN A 601 12.25 18.04 -17.86
C ASN A 601 12.36 18.54 -16.42
N LEU A 602 12.04 17.67 -15.45
CA LEU A 602 12.02 17.99 -14.02
C LEU A 602 13.41 18.24 -13.42
N THR A 603 14.48 17.90 -14.14
CA THR A 603 15.86 18.13 -13.70
C THR A 603 16.44 19.43 -14.28
N THR A 604 16.19 19.71 -15.56
CA THR A 604 16.79 20.84 -16.28
C THR A 604 15.84 22.01 -16.48
N GLY A 605 14.53 21.79 -16.40
CA GLY A 605 13.50 22.77 -16.76
C GLY A 605 13.30 22.95 -18.27
N GLU A 606 14.01 22.20 -19.10
CA GLU A 606 13.87 22.24 -20.56
C GLU A 606 12.46 21.79 -20.98
N ARG A 607 11.86 22.52 -21.93
CA ARG A 607 10.55 22.22 -22.48
C ARG A 607 10.65 21.73 -23.91
N LEU A 608 9.90 20.67 -24.20
CA LEU A 608 9.87 20.03 -25.50
C LEU A 608 8.41 19.89 -25.95
N LEU A 609 8.11 20.38 -27.16
CA LEU A 609 6.82 20.16 -27.81
C LEU A 609 6.77 18.75 -28.40
N LEU A 610 5.61 18.13 -28.32
CA LEU A 610 5.38 16.82 -28.96
C LEU A 610 5.10 17.01 -30.45
N GLU A 611 5.80 16.23 -31.27
CA GLU A 611 5.56 16.10 -32.70
C GLU A 611 4.86 14.79 -32.98
N TRP A 612 3.73 14.81 -33.67
CA TRP A 612 2.96 13.60 -33.99
C TRP A 612 2.61 12.74 -32.76
N GLY A 613 2.36 13.39 -31.60
CA GLY A 613 2.06 12.71 -30.34
C GLY A 613 3.26 12.03 -29.67
N GLY A 614 4.48 12.39 -30.06
CA GLY A 614 5.73 11.85 -29.47
C GLY A 614 6.87 12.85 -29.50
N VAL A 615 8.03 12.43 -28.97
CA VAL A 615 9.25 13.22 -28.93
C VAL A 615 10.47 12.33 -29.07
N ARG A 616 11.45 12.77 -29.84
CA ARG A 616 12.76 12.10 -29.95
C ARG A 616 13.64 12.51 -28.79
N LEU A 617 14.18 11.53 -28.08
CA LEU A 617 14.99 11.73 -26.88
C LEU A 617 16.29 10.92 -26.97
N ARG A 618 17.27 11.36 -26.17
CA ARG A 618 18.53 10.64 -25.95
C ARG A 618 18.81 10.55 -24.46
N ILE A 619 19.11 9.35 -23.97
CA ILE A 619 19.61 9.08 -22.62
C ILE A 619 21.08 8.65 -22.74
N ASP A 620 21.94 9.27 -21.93
CA ASP A 620 23.30 8.78 -21.71
C ASP A 620 23.41 8.32 -20.25
N PRO A 621 23.39 6.99 -20.00
CA PRO A 621 23.35 6.45 -18.64
C PRO A 621 24.55 6.79 -17.78
N ASP A 622 25.71 7.09 -18.37
CA ASP A 622 26.90 7.50 -17.60
C ASP A 622 26.67 8.85 -16.90
N PHE A 623 25.83 9.73 -17.46
CA PHE A 623 25.40 10.97 -16.83
C PHE A 623 24.12 10.77 -16.01
N ASP A 624 23.03 10.44 -16.68
CA ASP A 624 21.72 10.22 -16.05
C ASP A 624 20.94 9.14 -16.82
N PRO A 625 20.68 7.97 -16.21
CA PRO A 625 19.94 6.91 -16.86
C PRO A 625 18.43 7.17 -16.93
N ALA A 626 17.91 8.24 -16.34
CA ALA A 626 16.49 8.53 -16.26
C ALA A 626 16.15 9.96 -16.70
N LEU A 627 15.16 10.08 -17.57
CA LEU A 627 14.51 11.35 -17.92
C LEU A 627 13.12 11.37 -17.28
N LEU A 628 12.86 12.42 -16.52
CA LEU A 628 11.59 12.62 -15.81
C LEU A 628 10.96 13.92 -16.28
N PHE A 629 9.73 13.87 -16.77
CA PHE A 629 9.06 15.01 -17.38
C PHE A 629 7.71 15.29 -16.72
N ARG A 630 7.44 16.54 -16.40
CA ARG A 630 6.07 17.02 -16.18
C ARG A 630 5.36 17.08 -17.52
N CYS A 631 4.16 16.51 -17.60
CA CYS A 631 3.33 16.58 -18.79
C CYS A 631 2.41 17.81 -18.75
N ILE A 632 2.29 18.50 -19.88
CA ILE A 632 1.50 19.72 -20.06
C ILE A 632 0.53 19.47 -21.23
N ALA A 633 -0.76 19.87 -21.02
CA ALA A 633 -1.85 19.68 -21.99
C ALA A 633 -1.99 20.85 -22.97
#